data_9b7dce9a4873c1efc083d083951406d5
#
_entry.id   9b7dce9a4873c1efc083d083951406d5
#
_cell.length_a   1.000
_cell.length_b   1.000
_cell.length_c   1.000
_cell.angle_alpha   90.00
_cell.angle_beta   90.00
_cell.angle_gamma   90.00
#
_symmetry.space_group_name_H-M   'P 1'
#
loop_
_entity.id
_entity.type
_entity.pdbx_description
1 polymer ?
#
loop_
_entity_poly.entity_id
_entity_poly.type
_entity_poly.pdbx_seq_one_letter_code
_entity_poly.pdbx_strand_id
1 'polypeptide(L)'
;MISPGKSAGSSDRPYNNLLRRLNEADFALIAPHLASEEAASDELLYNPGDDVDTVHFPCAASLASYLVANEDGRDVETILVGREGAVGGIVSLGYLPAYTRITVKFGGPFMSLPISKLDAAKMTSVSLRNVFARYADCLLAQVFQSTACNAIHSIEQRTAKWIISAMERADGDNIVPLTHEQLATLLGVGRSYASRVIQTFKAEKILETRRGSILVRDPEGLRARACLCNETVKNHFEEVLRGVYPSEETPGS
;
A
#
# COMPACT_ATOMS: atom_id res chain seq x y z
N MET A 1 22.09 -25.31 -31.71
CA MET A 1 22.75 -24.44 -30.72
C MET A 1 21.69 -23.46 -30.21
N ILE A 2 21.17 -23.74 -29.04
CA ILE A 2 20.16 -22.87 -28.37
C ILE A 2 20.97 -21.97 -27.46
N SER A 3 20.93 -20.66 -27.71
CA SER A 3 21.58 -19.66 -26.83
C SER A 3 20.92 -19.67 -25.47
N PRO A 4 21.68 -19.61 -24.35
CA PRO A 4 21.10 -19.49 -23.04
C PRO A 4 20.46 -18.10 -22.90
N GLY A 5 19.18 -18.08 -22.49
CA GLY A 5 18.42 -16.88 -22.19
C GLY A 5 19.13 -16.05 -21.11
N LYS A 6 19.28 -14.75 -21.35
CA LYS A 6 19.74 -13.78 -20.39
C LYS A 6 18.84 -13.85 -19.15
N SER A 7 19.44 -14.03 -17.97
CA SER A 7 18.76 -13.84 -16.69
C SER A 7 18.20 -12.41 -16.66
N ALA A 8 16.89 -12.28 -16.51
CA ALA A 8 16.24 -10.99 -16.32
C ALA A 8 16.76 -10.39 -15.00
N GLY A 9 17.59 -9.37 -15.08
CA GLY A 9 18.11 -8.66 -13.91
C GLY A 9 16.97 -7.97 -13.16
N SER A 10 17.16 -7.65 -11.88
CA SER A 10 16.15 -7.03 -10.99
C SER A 10 15.55 -5.70 -11.52
N SER A 11 16.10 -5.14 -12.59
CA SER A 11 15.61 -3.94 -13.29
C SER A 11 14.37 -4.19 -14.18
N ASP A 12 14.07 -5.46 -14.52
CA ASP A 12 12.98 -5.82 -15.45
C ASP A 12 11.67 -6.18 -14.75
N ARG A 13 11.66 -6.18 -13.39
CA ARG A 13 10.48 -6.50 -12.59
C ARG A 13 9.60 -5.29 -12.41
N PRO A 14 8.27 -5.49 -12.30
CA PRO A 14 7.33 -4.41 -11.98
C PRO A 14 7.77 -3.60 -10.76
N TYR A 15 7.50 -2.29 -10.76
CA TYR A 15 7.89 -1.40 -9.65
C TYR A 15 6.96 -1.56 -8.43
N ASN A 16 6.89 -2.79 -7.95
CA ASN A 16 6.23 -3.18 -6.69
C ASN A 16 7.26 -3.90 -5.80
N ASN A 17 7.42 -3.45 -4.57
CA ASN A 17 8.47 -3.93 -3.67
C ASN A 17 8.25 -5.37 -3.22
N LEU A 18 6.97 -5.81 -3.07
CA LEU A 18 6.68 -7.20 -2.71
C LEU A 18 7.09 -8.16 -3.83
N LEU A 19 6.76 -7.83 -5.10
CA LEU A 19 7.17 -8.61 -6.26
C LEU A 19 8.71 -8.60 -6.45
N ARG A 20 9.36 -7.46 -6.19
CA ARG A 20 10.82 -7.33 -6.29
C ARG A 20 11.59 -8.09 -5.23
N ARG A 21 10.96 -8.38 -4.08
CA ARG A 21 11.57 -9.20 -3.00
C ARG A 21 11.59 -10.68 -3.32
N LEU A 22 10.78 -11.16 -4.26
CA LEU A 22 10.76 -12.58 -4.63
C LEU A 22 12.13 -12.97 -5.22
N ASN A 23 12.62 -14.15 -4.88
CA ASN A 23 13.76 -14.73 -5.59
C ASN A 23 13.37 -15.07 -7.06
N GLU A 24 14.36 -15.38 -7.90
CA GLU A 24 14.11 -15.66 -9.33
C GLU A 24 13.16 -16.84 -9.54
N ALA A 25 13.29 -17.90 -8.75
CA ALA A 25 12.47 -19.12 -8.89
C ALA A 25 11.00 -18.83 -8.52
N ASP A 26 10.75 -18.12 -7.43
CA ASP A 26 9.41 -17.76 -6.98
C ASP A 26 8.74 -16.75 -7.92
N PHE A 27 9.50 -15.75 -8.38
CA PHE A 27 8.98 -14.80 -9.36
C PHE A 27 8.62 -15.47 -10.68
N ALA A 28 9.43 -16.43 -11.17
CA ALA A 28 9.17 -17.16 -12.39
C ALA A 28 7.86 -17.98 -12.36
N LEU A 29 7.39 -18.39 -11.18
CA LEU A 29 6.11 -19.09 -11.01
C LEU A 29 4.90 -18.20 -11.30
N ILE A 30 4.99 -16.91 -11.03
CA ILE A 30 3.87 -15.97 -11.16
C ILE A 30 4.00 -15.02 -12.35
N ALA A 31 5.22 -14.73 -12.80
CA ALA A 31 5.49 -13.76 -13.86
C ALA A 31 4.69 -14.00 -15.16
N PRO A 32 4.50 -15.25 -15.67
CA PRO A 32 3.72 -15.50 -16.88
C PRO A 32 2.22 -15.17 -16.74
N HIS A 33 1.75 -14.95 -15.52
CA HIS A 33 0.34 -14.72 -15.21
C HIS A 33 0.07 -13.29 -14.72
N LEU A 34 1.11 -12.46 -14.57
CA LEU A 34 0.98 -11.06 -14.24
C LEU A 34 0.51 -10.27 -15.46
N ALA A 35 -0.55 -9.49 -15.31
CA ALA A 35 -1.02 -8.55 -16.32
C ALA A 35 -0.79 -7.11 -15.82
N SER A 36 -0.38 -6.22 -16.73
CA SER A 36 -0.22 -4.79 -16.45
C SER A 36 -1.52 -4.07 -16.73
N GLU A 37 -1.96 -3.24 -15.79
CA GLU A 37 -3.20 -2.46 -15.85
C GLU A 37 -2.93 -1.01 -15.45
N GLU A 38 -3.67 -0.08 -16.08
CA GLU A 38 -3.74 1.31 -15.62
C GLU A 38 -5.08 1.52 -14.91
N ALA A 39 -5.04 1.83 -13.63
CA ALA A 39 -6.24 2.05 -12.84
C ALA A 39 -6.48 3.54 -12.60
N ALA A 40 -7.74 3.97 -12.69
CA ALA A 40 -8.12 5.35 -12.41
C ALA A 40 -8.27 5.59 -10.89
N SER A 41 -8.07 6.84 -10.46
CA SER A 41 -8.42 7.20 -9.07
C SER A 41 -9.91 7.01 -8.82
N ASP A 42 -10.24 6.52 -7.63
CA ASP A 42 -11.57 6.15 -7.15
C ASP A 42 -12.19 4.93 -7.90
N GLU A 43 -11.41 4.23 -8.73
CA GLU A 43 -11.82 2.96 -9.34
C GLU A 43 -12.08 1.92 -8.27
N LEU A 44 -13.21 1.20 -8.42
CA LEU A 44 -13.62 0.14 -7.51
C LEU A 44 -12.95 -1.18 -7.92
N LEU A 45 -12.21 -1.79 -6.98
CA LEU A 45 -11.66 -3.14 -7.17
C LEU A 45 -12.62 -4.20 -6.62
N TYR A 46 -13.14 -4.01 -5.40
CA TYR A 46 -14.07 -4.93 -4.75
C TYR A 46 -15.08 -4.20 -3.87
N ASN A 47 -16.34 -4.66 -3.88
CA ASN A 47 -17.33 -4.36 -2.85
C ASN A 47 -17.36 -5.43 -1.76
N PRO A 48 -17.88 -5.12 -0.56
CA PRO A 48 -18.18 -6.13 0.44
C PRO A 48 -19.09 -7.23 -0.14
N GLY A 49 -18.68 -8.48 0.02
CA GLY A 49 -19.39 -9.67 -0.48
C GLY A 49 -18.97 -10.13 -1.88
N ASP A 50 -18.23 -9.33 -2.64
CA ASP A 50 -17.69 -9.76 -3.93
C ASP A 50 -16.72 -10.93 -3.76
N ASP A 51 -16.69 -11.85 -4.73
CA ASP A 51 -15.68 -12.91 -4.79
C ASP A 51 -14.34 -12.28 -5.17
N VAL A 52 -13.35 -12.47 -4.31
CA VAL A 52 -12.01 -11.93 -4.55
C VAL A 52 -11.23 -12.94 -5.39
N ASP A 53 -11.19 -12.74 -6.70
CA ASP A 53 -10.58 -13.62 -7.69
C ASP A 53 -9.22 -13.17 -8.22
N THR A 54 -8.84 -11.93 -7.92
CA THR A 54 -7.62 -11.29 -8.42
C THR A 54 -6.86 -10.59 -7.30
N VAL A 55 -5.54 -10.72 -7.31
CA VAL A 55 -4.64 -9.92 -6.46
C VAL A 55 -4.10 -8.76 -7.29
N HIS A 56 -4.20 -7.55 -6.74
CA HIS A 56 -3.68 -6.34 -7.38
C HIS A 56 -2.46 -5.84 -6.62
N PHE A 57 -1.40 -5.53 -7.35
CA PHE A 57 -0.13 -5.01 -6.84
C PHE A 57 0.02 -3.56 -7.32
N PRO A 58 -0.22 -2.56 -6.46
CA PRO A 58 0.06 -1.17 -6.81
C PRO A 58 1.53 -1.00 -7.18
N CYS A 59 1.81 -0.27 -8.25
CA CYS A 59 3.16 -0.01 -8.73
C CYS A 59 3.47 1.50 -8.69
N ALA A 60 4.75 1.83 -8.62
CA ALA A 60 5.23 3.21 -8.58
C ALA A 60 4.51 4.04 -7.48
N ALA A 61 3.78 5.09 -7.87
CA ALA A 61 3.03 5.97 -6.96
C ALA A 61 1.56 5.55 -6.75
N SER A 62 1.10 4.46 -7.37
CA SER A 62 -0.28 3.99 -7.24
C SER A 62 -0.58 3.51 -5.82
N LEU A 63 -1.82 3.70 -5.38
CA LEU A 63 -2.24 3.43 -4.02
C LEU A 63 -3.66 2.87 -3.99
N ALA A 64 -3.87 1.78 -3.27
CA ALA A 64 -5.17 1.21 -2.99
C ALA A 64 -5.56 1.44 -1.52
N SER A 65 -6.87 1.46 -1.26
CA SER A 65 -7.44 1.73 0.06
C SER A 65 -8.49 0.69 0.42
N TYR A 66 -8.45 0.21 1.66
CA TYR A 66 -9.49 -0.60 2.27
C TYR A 66 -10.44 0.31 3.05
N LEU A 67 -11.70 0.29 2.70
CA LEU A 67 -12.75 1.11 3.27
C LEU A 67 -13.78 0.24 4.00
N VAL A 68 -14.16 0.62 5.20
CA VAL A 68 -15.24 0.00 5.97
C VAL A 68 -16.35 1.03 6.15
N ALA A 69 -17.56 0.69 5.73
CA ALA A 69 -18.72 1.54 5.97
C ALA A 69 -19.15 1.45 7.45
N ASN A 70 -19.44 2.59 8.05
CA ASN A 70 -20.10 2.64 9.36
C ASN A 70 -21.63 2.51 9.21
N GLU A 71 -22.37 2.51 10.34
CA GLU A 71 -23.84 2.41 10.38
C GLU A 71 -24.54 3.53 9.59
N ASP A 72 -23.93 4.72 9.47
CA ASP A 72 -24.45 5.86 8.71
C ASP A 72 -24.09 5.77 7.21
N GLY A 73 -23.48 4.68 6.74
CA GLY A 73 -23.04 4.50 5.37
C GLY A 73 -21.82 5.34 4.97
N ARG A 74 -21.10 5.90 5.93
CA ARG A 74 -19.84 6.61 5.66
C ARG A 74 -18.68 5.63 5.62
N ASP A 75 -17.90 5.71 4.56
CA ASP A 75 -16.68 4.93 4.43
C ASP A 75 -15.58 5.51 5.36
N VAL A 76 -14.92 4.62 6.09
CA VAL A 76 -13.74 4.93 6.89
C VAL A 76 -12.58 4.12 6.34
N GLU A 77 -11.49 4.80 6.01
CA GLU A 77 -10.29 4.14 5.54
C GLU A 77 -9.56 3.46 6.70
N THR A 78 -9.25 2.19 6.52
CA THR A 78 -8.59 1.38 7.55
C THR A 78 -7.14 1.06 7.20
N ILE A 79 -6.86 0.76 5.93
CA ILE A 79 -5.53 0.39 5.43
C ILE A 79 -5.29 1.09 4.09
N LEU A 80 -4.07 1.56 3.90
CA LEU A 80 -3.51 1.98 2.61
C LEU A 80 -2.43 1.00 2.19
N VAL A 81 -2.46 0.62 0.92
CA VAL A 81 -1.47 -0.25 0.31
C VAL A 81 -0.94 0.41 -0.95
N GLY A 82 0.35 0.65 -0.98
CA GLY A 82 1.08 1.12 -2.14
C GLY A 82 2.00 0.04 -2.71
N ARG A 83 3.08 0.48 -3.35
CA ARG A 83 4.08 -0.41 -3.95
C ARG A 83 4.75 -1.38 -2.97
N GLU A 84 4.60 -1.19 -1.65
CA GLU A 84 5.10 -2.08 -0.62
C GLU A 84 4.33 -3.39 -0.50
N GLY A 85 3.15 -3.51 -1.14
CA GLY A 85 2.27 -4.64 -0.91
C GLY A 85 1.35 -5.02 -2.06
N ALA A 86 0.26 -5.67 -1.71
CA ALA A 86 -0.78 -6.15 -2.60
C ALA A 86 -2.16 -6.09 -1.92
N VAL A 87 -3.23 -6.00 -2.69
CA VAL A 87 -4.62 -6.07 -2.23
C VAL A 87 -5.35 -7.22 -2.91
N GLY A 88 -6.35 -7.77 -2.23
CA GLY A 88 -7.07 -8.96 -2.65
C GLY A 88 -6.74 -10.18 -1.80
N GLY A 89 -7.11 -11.37 -2.24
CA GLY A 89 -6.97 -12.62 -1.50
C GLY A 89 -5.54 -13.18 -1.48
N ILE A 90 -4.71 -12.72 -0.58
CA ILE A 90 -3.28 -13.01 -0.55
C ILE A 90 -2.89 -14.23 0.29
N VAL A 91 -3.71 -14.65 1.24
CA VAL A 91 -3.34 -15.68 2.23
C VAL A 91 -4.14 -16.96 2.06
N SER A 92 -5.46 -16.87 2.07
CA SER A 92 -6.36 -18.01 2.07
C SER A 92 -6.53 -18.60 0.67
N LEU A 93 -6.89 -19.87 0.62
CA LEU A 93 -7.22 -20.60 -0.61
C LEU A 93 -8.74 -20.69 -0.80
N GLY A 94 -9.18 -20.69 -2.07
CA GLY A 94 -10.57 -20.88 -2.42
C GLY A 94 -11.41 -19.59 -2.34
N TYR A 95 -12.74 -19.76 -2.36
CA TYR A 95 -13.70 -18.67 -2.30
C TYR A 95 -13.57 -17.88 -1.00
N LEU A 96 -13.33 -16.57 -1.12
CA LEU A 96 -13.18 -15.67 0.01
C LEU A 96 -13.89 -14.34 -0.30
N PRO A 97 -15.12 -14.11 0.20
CA PRO A 97 -15.82 -12.87 -0.05
C PRO A 97 -15.09 -11.68 0.58
N ALA A 98 -15.01 -10.57 -0.14
CA ALA A 98 -14.42 -9.34 0.36
C ALA A 98 -15.19 -8.85 1.59
N TYR A 99 -14.49 -8.55 2.68
CA TYR A 99 -15.09 -7.95 3.87
C TYR A 99 -15.23 -6.43 3.73
N THR A 100 -14.32 -5.80 3.01
CA THR A 100 -14.21 -4.35 2.86
C THR A 100 -14.44 -3.95 1.41
N ARG A 101 -14.82 -2.69 1.19
CA ARG A 101 -14.66 -2.07 -0.11
C ARG A 101 -13.17 -1.81 -0.36
N ILE A 102 -12.67 -2.16 -1.54
CA ILE A 102 -11.29 -1.85 -1.96
C ILE A 102 -11.37 -0.95 -3.19
N THR A 103 -10.74 0.22 -3.10
CA THR A 103 -10.71 1.20 -4.19
C THR A 103 -9.30 1.65 -4.48
N VAL A 104 -9.08 2.13 -5.70
CA VAL A 104 -7.84 2.81 -6.09
C VAL A 104 -7.86 4.22 -5.51
N LYS A 105 -6.91 4.55 -4.66
CA LYS A 105 -6.81 5.88 -4.06
C LYS A 105 -6.04 6.86 -4.92
N PHE A 106 -4.88 6.44 -5.41
CA PHE A 106 -4.12 7.16 -6.43
C PHE A 106 -4.01 6.25 -7.66
N GLY A 107 -4.49 6.74 -8.79
CA GLY A 107 -4.44 6.04 -10.06
C GLY A 107 -3.01 5.90 -10.58
N GLY A 108 -2.84 4.99 -11.53
CA GLY A 108 -1.57 4.69 -12.18
C GLY A 108 -1.39 3.20 -12.43
N PRO A 109 -0.15 2.73 -12.62
CA PRO A 109 0.12 1.35 -12.96
C PRO A 109 -0.14 0.38 -11.81
N PHE A 110 -0.78 -0.73 -12.14
CA PHE A 110 -0.97 -1.89 -11.27
C PHE A 110 -0.52 -3.15 -12.03
N MET A 111 -0.13 -4.17 -11.28
CA MET A 111 -0.08 -5.54 -11.80
C MET A 111 -1.23 -6.31 -11.19
N SER A 112 -1.93 -7.10 -12.00
CA SER A 112 -2.96 -8.03 -11.55
C SER A 112 -2.50 -9.47 -11.70
N LEU A 113 -2.95 -10.34 -10.79
CA LEU A 113 -2.65 -11.77 -10.79
C LEU A 113 -3.90 -12.55 -10.36
N PRO A 114 -4.43 -13.45 -11.20
CA PRO A 114 -5.53 -14.31 -10.77
C PRO A 114 -5.17 -15.13 -9.52
N ILE A 115 -6.04 -15.14 -8.51
CA ILE A 115 -5.80 -15.87 -7.24
C ILE A 115 -5.50 -17.33 -7.49
N SER A 116 -6.21 -17.99 -8.42
CA SER A 116 -5.96 -19.39 -8.78
C SER A 116 -4.51 -19.66 -9.22
N LYS A 117 -3.86 -18.68 -9.86
CA LYS A 117 -2.45 -18.78 -10.27
C LYS A 117 -1.50 -18.55 -9.11
N LEU A 118 -1.81 -17.58 -8.25
CA LEU A 118 -1.06 -17.37 -7.02
C LEU A 118 -1.15 -18.61 -6.10
N ASP A 119 -2.34 -19.19 -5.94
CA ASP A 119 -2.55 -20.37 -5.11
C ASP A 119 -1.77 -21.58 -5.63
N ALA A 120 -1.81 -21.83 -6.95
CA ALA A 120 -1.01 -22.88 -7.56
C ALA A 120 0.50 -22.67 -7.31
N ALA A 121 0.98 -21.45 -7.42
CA ALA A 121 2.37 -21.10 -7.14
C ALA A 121 2.73 -21.28 -5.65
N LYS A 122 1.86 -20.88 -4.72
CA LYS A 122 2.03 -21.11 -3.26
C LYS A 122 2.03 -22.60 -2.88
N MET A 123 1.31 -23.43 -3.61
CA MET A 123 1.34 -24.90 -3.41
C MET A 123 2.66 -25.50 -3.90
N THR A 124 3.29 -24.89 -4.90
CA THR A 124 4.56 -25.35 -5.46
C THR A 124 5.77 -24.85 -4.65
N SER A 125 5.71 -23.61 -4.15
CA SER A 125 6.81 -22.97 -3.42
C SER A 125 6.43 -22.61 -1.99
N VAL A 126 7.15 -23.22 -1.04
CA VAL A 126 7.02 -22.92 0.40
C VAL A 126 7.53 -21.49 0.70
N SER A 127 8.62 -21.05 0.05
CA SER A 127 9.16 -19.71 0.24
C SER A 127 8.18 -18.64 -0.24
N LEU A 128 7.56 -18.81 -1.42
CA LEU A 128 6.53 -17.92 -1.91
C LEU A 128 5.34 -17.85 -0.94
N ARG A 129 4.86 -18.98 -0.46
CA ARG A 129 3.79 -19.02 0.56
C ARG A 129 4.18 -18.24 1.81
N ASN A 130 5.42 -18.38 2.27
CA ASN A 130 5.92 -17.69 3.46
C ASN A 130 6.03 -16.17 3.23
N VAL A 131 6.42 -15.70 2.04
CA VAL A 131 6.41 -14.26 1.71
C VAL A 131 5.02 -13.68 1.92
N PHE A 132 3.99 -14.30 1.33
CA PHE A 132 2.61 -13.79 1.43
C PHE A 132 2.03 -13.92 2.84
N ALA A 133 2.36 -14.98 3.58
CA ALA A 133 1.97 -15.12 4.98
C ALA A 133 2.58 -13.99 5.85
N ARG A 134 3.88 -13.74 5.72
CA ARG A 134 4.55 -12.65 6.43
C ARG A 134 4.03 -11.27 6.02
N TYR A 135 3.70 -11.10 4.74
CA TYR A 135 3.06 -9.85 4.31
C TYR A 135 1.68 -9.65 4.97
N ALA A 136 0.89 -10.71 5.17
CA ALA A 136 -0.36 -10.61 5.92
C ALA A 136 -0.14 -10.21 7.39
N ASP A 137 0.90 -10.74 8.04
CA ASP A 137 1.30 -10.30 9.40
C ASP A 137 1.65 -8.80 9.42
N CYS A 138 2.33 -8.30 8.37
CA CYS A 138 2.61 -6.88 8.21
C CYS A 138 1.33 -6.03 8.07
N LEU A 139 0.33 -6.49 7.29
CA LEU A 139 -0.97 -5.82 7.19
C LEU A 139 -1.69 -5.79 8.55
N LEU A 140 -1.64 -6.88 9.30
CA LEU A 140 -2.22 -6.95 10.65
C LEU A 140 -1.54 -5.96 11.60
N ALA A 141 -0.22 -5.85 11.56
CA ALA A 141 0.54 -4.85 12.32
C ALA A 141 0.12 -3.41 11.93
N GLN A 142 -0.13 -3.14 10.65
CA GLN A 142 -0.65 -1.85 10.19
C GLN A 142 -2.04 -1.55 10.76
N VAL A 143 -2.93 -2.55 10.83
CA VAL A 143 -4.26 -2.39 11.47
C VAL A 143 -4.11 -2.06 12.94
N PHE A 144 -3.28 -2.80 13.70
CA PHE A 144 -3.02 -2.53 15.11
C PHE A 144 -2.46 -1.13 15.32
N GLN A 145 -1.46 -0.73 14.53
CA GLN A 145 -0.87 0.60 14.62
C GLN A 145 -1.86 1.71 14.25
N SER A 146 -2.73 1.48 13.26
CA SER A 146 -3.77 2.44 12.87
C SER A 146 -4.80 2.61 13.99
N THR A 147 -5.21 1.53 14.64
CA THR A 147 -6.14 1.54 15.79
C THR A 147 -5.55 2.33 16.94
N ALA A 148 -4.32 2.04 17.34
CA ALA A 148 -3.62 2.78 18.40
C ALA A 148 -3.43 4.26 18.04
N CYS A 149 -3.02 4.54 16.79
CA CYS A 149 -2.85 5.90 16.28
C CYS A 149 -4.18 6.71 16.37
N ASN A 150 -5.29 6.09 16.00
CA ASN A 150 -6.61 6.73 16.04
C ASN A 150 -7.06 7.06 17.48
N ALA A 151 -6.66 6.25 18.46
CA ALA A 151 -7.01 6.44 19.86
C ALA A 151 -6.16 7.50 20.58
N ILE A 152 -4.90 7.67 20.18
CA ILE A 152 -3.90 8.43 20.96
C ILE A 152 -3.52 9.75 20.30
N HIS A 153 -3.37 9.77 18.95
CA HIS A 153 -2.83 10.95 18.27
C HIS A 153 -3.91 11.91 17.79
N SER A 154 -3.59 13.21 17.85
CA SER A 154 -4.48 14.26 17.37
C SER A 154 -4.73 14.16 15.86
N ILE A 155 -5.82 14.74 15.38
CA ILE A 155 -6.14 14.79 13.94
C ILE A 155 -5.04 15.53 13.17
N GLU A 156 -4.40 16.55 13.75
CA GLU A 156 -3.27 17.25 13.13
C GLU A 156 -2.08 16.32 12.91
N GLN A 157 -1.67 15.57 13.94
CA GLN A 157 -0.58 14.59 13.84
C GLN A 157 -0.87 13.51 12.79
N ARG A 158 -2.11 13.01 12.77
CA ARG A 158 -2.56 12.00 11.80
C ARG A 158 -2.61 12.56 10.39
N THR A 159 -3.05 13.82 10.21
CA THR A 159 -3.04 14.51 8.92
C THR A 159 -1.62 14.66 8.39
N ALA A 160 -0.70 15.15 9.20
CA ALA A 160 0.70 15.32 8.83
C ALA A 160 1.33 13.97 8.45
N LYS A 161 1.16 12.94 9.29
CA LYS A 161 1.60 11.56 9.01
C LYS A 161 1.10 11.06 7.66
N TRP A 162 -0.19 11.29 7.37
CA TRP A 162 -0.82 10.80 6.16
C TRP A 162 -0.28 11.47 4.90
N ILE A 163 -0.13 12.81 4.93
CA ILE A 163 0.43 13.58 3.81
C ILE A 163 1.88 13.18 3.54
N ILE A 164 2.71 12.98 4.57
CA ILE A 164 4.09 12.48 4.43
C ILE A 164 4.09 11.10 3.77
N SER A 165 3.24 10.21 4.25
CA SER A 165 3.11 8.86 3.70
C SER A 165 2.74 8.86 2.22
N ALA A 166 1.87 9.76 1.80
CA ALA A 166 1.50 9.93 0.40
C ALA A 166 2.65 10.50 -0.45
N MET A 167 3.37 11.52 0.06
CA MET A 167 4.55 12.09 -0.60
C MET A 167 5.63 11.04 -0.87
N GLU A 168 5.94 10.22 0.12
CA GLU A 168 6.98 9.19 0.00
C GLU A 168 6.63 8.12 -1.03
N ARG A 169 5.34 7.83 -1.19
CA ARG A 169 4.85 6.91 -2.23
C ARG A 169 4.85 7.54 -3.63
N ALA A 170 4.73 8.87 -3.70
CA ALA A 170 4.82 9.64 -4.94
C ALA A 170 6.28 9.98 -5.35
N ASP A 171 7.26 9.14 -4.94
CA ASP A 171 8.69 9.28 -5.26
C ASP A 171 9.30 10.64 -4.83
N GLY A 172 8.73 11.22 -3.75
CA GLY A 172 9.22 12.47 -3.17
C GLY A 172 8.68 13.74 -3.84
N ASP A 173 7.71 13.62 -4.76
CA ASP A 173 6.99 14.79 -5.24
C ASP A 173 6.23 15.44 -4.07
N ASN A 174 6.41 16.75 -3.92
CA ASN A 174 5.76 17.54 -2.88
C ASN A 174 4.27 17.81 -3.16
N ILE A 175 3.72 17.29 -4.26
CA ILE A 175 2.32 17.44 -4.64
C ILE A 175 1.58 16.15 -4.36
N VAL A 176 0.64 16.21 -3.41
CA VAL A 176 -0.24 15.08 -3.07
C VAL A 176 -1.59 15.29 -3.73
N PRO A 177 -2.04 14.41 -4.64
CA PRO A 177 -3.34 14.51 -5.33
C PRO A 177 -4.48 14.13 -4.38
N LEU A 178 -4.82 15.02 -3.46
CA LEU A 178 -5.77 14.79 -2.38
C LEU A 178 -6.67 16.00 -2.16
N THR A 179 -7.98 15.77 -2.15
CA THR A 179 -8.98 16.78 -1.79
C THR A 179 -9.22 16.80 -0.28
N HIS A 180 -9.83 17.88 0.23
CA HIS A 180 -10.22 17.97 1.65
C HIS A 180 -11.28 16.91 2.02
N GLU A 181 -12.10 16.49 1.09
CA GLU A 181 -13.11 15.45 1.30
C GLU A 181 -12.49 14.07 1.42
N GLN A 182 -11.59 13.74 0.50
CA GLN A 182 -10.81 12.50 0.59
C GLN A 182 -9.98 12.46 1.88
N LEU A 183 -9.37 13.57 2.28
CA LEU A 183 -8.64 13.67 3.55
C LEU A 183 -9.57 13.44 4.76
N ALA A 184 -10.78 13.99 4.73
CA ALA A 184 -11.76 13.79 5.79
C ALA A 184 -12.16 12.30 5.94
N THR A 185 -12.37 11.61 4.81
CA THR A 185 -12.62 10.15 4.76
C THR A 185 -11.45 9.37 5.35
N LEU A 186 -10.22 9.69 4.95
CA LEU A 186 -8.98 9.08 5.47
C LEU A 186 -8.81 9.22 6.97
N LEU A 187 -9.23 10.36 7.52
CA LEU A 187 -9.10 10.66 8.94
C LEU A 187 -10.30 10.17 9.77
N GLY A 188 -11.41 9.79 9.12
CA GLY A 188 -12.66 9.45 9.79
C GLY A 188 -13.31 10.66 10.46
N VAL A 189 -13.20 11.86 9.88
CA VAL A 189 -13.73 13.11 10.43
C VAL A 189 -14.62 13.86 9.44
N GLY A 190 -15.37 14.84 9.90
CA GLY A 190 -16.15 15.71 9.02
C GLY A 190 -15.24 16.64 8.17
N ARG A 191 -15.63 16.92 6.91
CA ARG A 191 -14.92 17.79 5.96
C ARG A 191 -14.53 19.15 6.56
N SER A 192 -15.41 19.77 7.35
CA SER A 192 -15.15 21.06 8.00
C SER A 192 -13.99 20.98 8.98
N TYR A 193 -13.81 19.85 9.65
CA TYR A 193 -12.69 19.65 10.58
C TYR A 193 -11.38 19.42 9.82
N ALA A 194 -11.38 18.54 8.81
CA ALA A 194 -10.22 18.36 7.95
C ALA A 194 -9.76 19.69 7.32
N SER A 195 -10.71 20.51 6.83
CA SER A 195 -10.42 21.84 6.29
C SER A 195 -9.77 22.78 7.30
N ARG A 196 -10.20 22.78 8.56
CA ARG A 196 -9.58 23.57 9.64
C ARG A 196 -8.12 23.16 9.87
N VAL A 197 -7.84 21.88 9.94
CA VAL A 197 -6.46 21.37 10.10
C VAL A 197 -5.58 21.81 8.95
N ILE A 198 -6.06 21.72 7.72
CA ILE A 198 -5.33 22.21 6.55
C ILE A 198 -5.09 23.73 6.64
N GLN A 199 -6.06 24.53 7.11
CA GLN A 199 -5.88 25.98 7.29
C GLN A 199 -4.80 26.30 8.35
N THR A 200 -4.72 25.51 9.44
CA THR A 200 -3.63 25.64 10.42
C THR A 200 -2.26 25.49 9.74
N PHE A 201 -2.07 24.39 9.00
CA PHE A 201 -0.80 24.17 8.29
C PHE A 201 -0.50 25.19 7.19
N LYS A 202 -1.53 25.76 6.56
CA LYS A 202 -1.37 26.87 5.60
C LYS A 202 -0.92 28.15 6.30
N ALA A 203 -1.51 28.50 7.44
CA ALA A 203 -1.10 29.66 8.23
C ALA A 203 0.37 29.58 8.68
N GLU A 204 0.84 28.36 8.98
CA GLU A 204 2.23 28.07 9.31
C GLU A 204 3.15 27.95 8.07
N LYS A 205 2.61 28.13 6.86
CA LYS A 205 3.32 27.99 5.56
C LYS A 205 3.88 26.59 5.28
N ILE A 206 3.41 25.58 5.99
CA ILE A 206 3.78 24.17 5.79
C ILE A 206 3.14 23.63 4.50
N LEU A 207 1.86 23.95 4.28
CA LEU A 207 1.08 23.47 3.14
C LEU A 207 0.51 24.62 2.31
N GLU A 208 0.27 24.33 1.03
CA GLU A 208 -0.53 25.14 0.11
C GLU A 208 -1.57 24.23 -0.55
N THR A 209 -2.80 24.74 -0.76
CA THR A 209 -3.84 23.98 -1.45
C THR A 209 -3.97 24.43 -2.89
N ARG A 210 -4.07 23.48 -3.80
CA ARG A 210 -4.36 23.67 -5.23
C ARG A 210 -5.66 22.95 -5.57
N ARG A 211 -6.16 23.15 -6.77
CA ARG A 211 -7.36 22.43 -7.22
C ARG A 211 -7.06 20.93 -7.28
N GLY A 212 -7.73 20.15 -6.40
CA GLY A 212 -7.58 18.70 -6.34
C GLY A 212 -6.27 18.19 -5.73
N SER A 213 -5.42 19.07 -5.16
CA SER A 213 -4.14 18.62 -4.58
C SER A 213 -3.69 19.50 -3.42
N ILE A 214 -2.76 18.96 -2.64
CA ILE A 214 -2.04 19.63 -1.56
C ILE A 214 -0.57 19.68 -1.94
N LEU A 215 0.00 20.89 -1.95
CA LEU A 215 1.43 21.11 -2.12
C LEU A 215 2.09 21.26 -0.75
N VAL A 216 3.08 20.44 -0.46
CA VAL A 216 3.91 20.56 0.75
C VAL A 216 5.04 21.54 0.48
N ARG A 217 5.06 22.66 1.21
CA ARG A 217 6.08 23.71 1.10
C ARG A 217 7.25 23.49 2.03
N ASP A 218 6.95 22.96 3.21
CA ASP A 218 7.95 22.64 4.24
C ASP A 218 7.79 21.18 4.71
N PRO A 219 8.49 20.23 4.04
CA PRO A 219 8.45 18.84 4.43
C PRO A 219 8.98 18.57 5.84
N GLU A 220 9.99 19.30 6.31
CA GLU A 220 10.56 19.14 7.65
C GLU A 220 9.59 19.64 8.73
N GLY A 221 8.99 20.81 8.52
CA GLY A 221 7.93 21.33 9.39
C GLY A 221 6.75 20.36 9.47
N LEU A 222 6.37 19.73 8.34
CA LEU A 222 5.31 18.72 8.32
C LEU A 222 5.73 17.45 9.10
N ARG A 223 6.97 16.96 8.95
CA ARG A 223 7.49 15.83 9.73
C ARG A 223 7.49 16.11 11.22
N ALA A 224 7.86 17.29 11.65
CA ALA A 224 7.83 17.70 13.05
C ALA A 224 6.42 17.68 13.67
N ARG A 225 5.37 17.78 12.84
CA ARG A 225 3.96 17.71 13.24
C ARG A 225 3.37 16.30 13.20
N ALA A 226 4.04 15.35 12.55
CA ALA A 226 3.55 13.99 12.37
C ALA A 226 3.82 13.12 13.61
N CYS A 227 2.99 12.09 13.80
CA CYS A 227 3.34 10.97 14.68
C CYS A 227 4.24 9.96 13.93
N LEU A 228 5.00 9.18 14.66
CA LEU A 228 5.94 8.19 14.11
C LEU A 228 5.29 6.84 13.71
N CYS A 229 3.97 6.74 13.71
CA CYS A 229 3.26 5.48 13.47
C CYS A 229 3.59 4.85 12.11
N ASN A 230 3.80 5.65 11.07
CA ASN A 230 4.20 5.12 9.76
C ASN A 230 5.62 4.54 9.77
N GLU A 231 6.55 5.21 10.44
CA GLU A 231 7.93 4.74 10.54
C GLU A 231 7.99 3.41 11.30
N THR A 232 7.20 3.27 12.37
CA THR A 232 7.07 2.01 13.11
C THR A 232 6.60 0.88 12.21
N VAL A 233 5.57 1.12 11.41
CA VAL A 233 5.04 0.12 10.47
C VAL A 233 6.06 -0.21 9.38
N LYS A 234 6.71 0.78 8.77
CA LYS A 234 7.73 0.56 7.74
C LYS A 234 8.89 -0.30 8.25
N ASN A 235 9.41 0.04 9.44
CA ASN A 235 10.51 -0.71 10.04
C ASN A 235 10.11 -2.17 10.29
N HIS A 236 8.87 -2.40 10.76
CA HIS A 236 8.33 -3.74 10.95
C HIS A 236 8.22 -4.52 9.63
N PHE A 237 7.71 -3.89 8.55
CA PHE A 237 7.67 -4.51 7.22
C PHE A 237 9.06 -4.95 6.75
N GLU A 238 10.07 -4.06 6.88
CA GLU A 238 11.44 -4.38 6.48
C GLU A 238 12.02 -5.54 7.30
N GLU A 239 11.79 -5.57 8.58
CA GLU A 239 12.26 -6.63 9.46
C GLU A 239 11.60 -7.98 9.17
N VAL A 240 10.26 -8.00 9.09
CA VAL A 240 9.49 -9.24 8.87
C VAL A 240 9.77 -9.83 7.49
N LEU A 241 9.85 -8.99 6.45
CA LEU A 241 10.03 -9.48 5.08
C LEU A 241 11.49 -9.81 4.73
N ARG A 242 12.47 -9.34 5.51
CA ARG A 242 13.91 -9.61 5.27
C ARG A 242 14.26 -11.09 5.37
N GLY A 243 13.69 -11.82 6.30
CA GLY A 243 14.11 -13.18 6.66
C GLY A 243 13.42 -14.30 5.89
N VAL A 244 12.82 -14.02 4.72
CA VAL A 244 12.12 -15.07 3.95
C VAL A 244 13.11 -15.95 3.18
N TYR A 245 14.10 -15.33 2.54
CA TYR A 245 15.14 -16.03 1.81
C TYR A 245 16.41 -16.04 2.64
N PRO A 246 17.09 -17.21 2.78
CA PRO A 246 18.40 -17.25 3.41
C PRO A 246 19.33 -16.28 2.68
N SER A 247 20.08 -15.48 3.42
CA SER A 247 21.23 -14.78 2.85
C SER A 247 22.12 -15.84 2.23
N GLU A 248 22.61 -15.65 1.02
CA GLU A 248 23.74 -16.43 0.51
C GLU A 248 24.90 -16.14 1.48
N GLU A 249 25.09 -17.04 2.46
CA GLU A 249 26.28 -17.03 3.28
C GLU A 249 27.43 -17.22 2.32
N THR A 250 28.29 -16.19 2.19
CA THR A 250 29.60 -16.32 1.55
C THR A 250 30.27 -17.53 2.20
N PRO A 251 30.63 -18.61 1.47
CA PRO A 251 31.32 -19.73 2.06
C PRO A 251 32.57 -19.20 2.77
N GLY A 252 32.65 -19.50 4.05
CA GLY A 252 33.65 -18.97 4.95
C GLY A 252 35.06 -19.13 4.40
N SER A 253 35.83 -18.07 4.52
CA SER A 253 37.28 -18.05 4.44
C SER A 253 37.90 -18.68 5.69
#